data_94121dd90ce9f5d2ab7e01be7ed43ff8
#
_entry.id   94121dd90ce9f5d2ab7e01be7ed43ff8
#
_cell.length_a   1.000
_cell.length_b   1.000
_cell.length_c   1.000
_cell.angle_alpha   90.00
_cell.angle_beta   90.00
_cell.angle_gamma   90.00
#
_symmetry.space_group_name_H-M   'P 1'
#
loop_
_entity.id
_entity.type
_entity.pdbx_description
1 polymer ?
#
loop_
_entity_poly.entity_id
_entity_poly.type
_entity_poly.pdbx_seq_one_letter_code
_entity_poly.pdbx_strand_id
1 'polypeptide(L)'
;ANSFHGGRNETFVHGIYDSEPQRPYLDWDLAGAYSTGMAFLRMPDWSNPIHTTDLEALLDIDTCAVAQVKFEFPPDTRFPSLPIDAIEMGLIYPLTGTSYCTGFELKVAQNQGATIKVLAGLKFRFRTDNERRPLVDFIQAVNIGRAQSRLDSKTHSSPLELLYKECGNSGYGKIAQA
;
A
#
# COMPACT_ATOMS: atom_id res chain seq x y z
N ALA A 1 -0.64 12.33 -6.68
CA ALA A 1 -0.91 11.28 -7.68
C ALA A 1 0.32 10.39 -7.92
N ASN A 2 1.52 10.95 -8.16
CA ASN A 2 2.71 10.19 -8.56
C ASN A 2 3.26 9.20 -7.49
N SER A 3 2.90 9.35 -6.22
CA SER A 3 3.28 8.44 -5.13
C SER A 3 2.25 7.33 -4.87
N PHE A 4 1.18 7.25 -5.68
CA PHE A 4 0.23 6.16 -5.63
C PHE A 4 0.70 5.03 -6.53
N HIS A 5 0.89 3.85 -5.95
CA HIS A 5 1.32 2.65 -6.66
C HIS A 5 0.34 1.51 -6.40
N GLY A 6 0.15 0.66 -7.41
CA GLY A 6 -0.54 -0.61 -7.23
C GLY A 6 0.27 -1.59 -6.36
N GLY A 7 -0.33 -2.71 -6.02
CA GLY A 7 0.38 -3.79 -5.33
C GLY A 7 1.56 -4.31 -6.17
N ARG A 8 2.63 -4.72 -5.51
CA ARG A 8 3.78 -5.35 -6.17
C ARG A 8 3.34 -6.71 -6.72
N ASN A 9 3.50 -6.90 -8.01
CA ASN A 9 3.26 -8.17 -8.70
C ASN A 9 4.51 -8.52 -9.49
N GLU A 10 5.23 -9.54 -9.06
CA GLU A 10 6.55 -9.88 -9.59
C GLU A 10 6.80 -11.39 -9.51
N THR A 11 7.41 -11.95 -10.55
CA THR A 11 7.85 -13.34 -10.58
C THR A 11 9.31 -13.41 -10.12
N PHE A 12 9.54 -13.98 -8.94
CA PHE A 12 10.89 -14.08 -8.36
C PHE A 12 11.69 -15.30 -8.86
N VAL A 13 11.00 -16.33 -9.35
CA VAL A 13 11.62 -17.55 -9.85
C VAL A 13 10.91 -17.97 -11.15
N HIS A 14 11.68 -18.13 -12.21
CA HIS A 14 11.17 -18.57 -13.50
C HIS A 14 11.42 -20.07 -13.67
N GLY A 15 10.39 -20.83 -14.05
CA GLY A 15 10.52 -22.26 -14.30
C GLY A 15 9.22 -23.01 -14.17
N ILE A 16 9.28 -24.31 -14.42
CA ILE A 16 8.21 -25.26 -14.15
C ILE A 16 8.61 -26.02 -12.90
N TYR A 17 7.76 -26.01 -11.90
CA TYR A 17 8.01 -26.66 -10.62
C TYR A 17 6.82 -27.54 -10.29
N ASP A 18 7.06 -28.83 -10.11
CA ASP A 18 6.05 -29.79 -9.70
C ASP A 18 5.88 -29.78 -8.18
N SER A 19 4.63 -29.87 -7.73
CA SER A 19 4.33 -30.05 -6.32
C SER A 19 4.65 -31.49 -5.88
N GLU A 20 5.35 -31.63 -4.77
CA GLU A 20 5.63 -32.91 -4.12
C GLU A 20 4.73 -33.10 -2.89
N PRO A 21 4.31 -34.33 -2.53
CA PRO A 21 3.48 -34.55 -1.36
C PRO A 21 4.06 -34.01 -0.05
N GLN A 22 5.40 -33.99 0.08
CA GLN A 22 6.11 -33.47 1.26
C GLN A 22 6.43 -31.97 1.16
N ARG A 23 6.25 -31.37 -0.03
CA ARG A 23 6.50 -29.95 -0.32
C ARG A 23 5.40 -29.39 -1.21
N PRO A 24 4.16 -29.27 -0.70
CA PRO A 24 3.07 -28.72 -1.48
C PRO A 24 3.30 -27.23 -1.71
N TYR A 25 2.86 -26.71 -2.88
CA TYR A 25 2.72 -25.28 -3.06
C TYR A 25 1.53 -24.77 -2.24
N LEU A 26 1.76 -23.71 -1.50
CA LEU A 26 0.73 -23.06 -0.70
C LEU A 26 0.53 -21.66 -1.26
N ASP A 27 -0.71 -21.33 -1.59
CA ASP A 27 -1.13 -20.00 -1.95
C ASP A 27 -1.68 -19.28 -0.71
N TRP A 28 -1.07 -18.15 -0.35
CA TRP A 28 -1.45 -17.36 0.82
C TRP A 28 -2.08 -16.07 0.35
N ASP A 29 -3.33 -15.86 0.68
CA ASP A 29 -4.05 -14.60 0.44
C ASP A 29 -4.41 -13.92 1.76
N LEU A 30 -4.14 -12.62 1.85
CA LEU A 30 -4.55 -11.79 2.97
C LEU A 30 -5.95 -11.22 2.71
N ALA A 31 -6.94 -11.82 3.32
CA ALA A 31 -8.33 -11.42 3.14
C ALA A 31 -8.54 -9.94 3.53
N GLY A 32 -8.97 -9.13 2.57
CA GLY A 32 -9.29 -7.73 2.79
C GLY A 32 -8.09 -6.84 3.12
N ALA A 33 -6.91 -7.10 2.56
CA ALA A 33 -5.69 -6.32 2.81
C ALA A 33 -5.90 -4.82 2.61
N TYR A 34 -6.44 -4.42 1.47
CA TYR A 34 -6.70 -3.00 1.16
C TYR A 34 -7.76 -2.37 2.06
N SER A 35 -8.87 -3.06 2.30
CA SER A 35 -9.93 -2.56 3.19
C SER A 35 -9.43 -2.44 4.63
N THR A 36 -8.61 -3.38 5.10
CA THR A 36 -7.96 -3.26 6.41
C THR A 36 -7.05 -2.04 6.46
N GLY A 37 -6.21 -1.83 5.45
CA GLY A 37 -5.36 -0.63 5.35
C GLY A 37 -6.17 0.66 5.36
N MET A 38 -7.27 0.72 4.59
CA MET A 38 -8.17 1.89 4.57
C MET A 38 -8.81 2.19 5.94
N ALA A 39 -9.15 1.17 6.74
CA ALA A 39 -9.69 1.36 8.08
C ALA A 39 -8.70 2.04 9.03
N PHE A 40 -7.40 1.98 8.73
CA PHE A 40 -6.35 2.63 9.53
C PHE A 40 -5.97 4.04 9.04
N LEU A 41 -6.51 4.50 7.92
CA LEU A 41 -6.19 5.83 7.41
C LEU A 41 -6.65 6.93 8.37
N ARG A 42 -5.75 7.88 8.63
CA ARG A 42 -6.03 9.12 9.37
C ARG A 42 -6.21 10.26 8.36
N MET A 43 -7.00 11.26 8.70
CA MET A 43 -7.24 12.41 7.84
C MET A 43 -6.11 13.43 7.95
N PRO A 44 -5.36 13.70 6.88
CA PRO A 44 -4.37 14.77 6.87
C PRO A 44 -5.04 16.16 6.85
N ASP A 45 -4.37 17.14 7.40
CA ASP A 45 -4.73 18.56 7.22
C ASP A 45 -4.17 19.07 5.89
N TRP A 46 -4.97 18.96 4.85
CA TRP A 46 -4.59 19.38 3.49
C TRP A 46 -4.38 20.88 3.32
N SER A 47 -4.85 21.68 4.29
CA SER A 47 -4.78 23.16 4.22
C SER A 47 -3.39 23.68 4.57
N ASN A 48 -2.57 22.88 5.24
CA ASN A 48 -1.27 23.28 5.77
C ASN A 48 -0.13 22.37 5.29
N PRO A 49 0.19 22.36 3.98
CA PRO A 49 1.32 21.59 3.46
C PRO A 49 2.64 22.15 3.98
N ILE A 50 3.53 21.28 4.42
CA ILE A 50 4.90 21.62 4.84
C ILE A 50 5.86 21.07 3.81
N HIS A 51 6.54 21.94 3.08
CA HIS A 51 7.60 21.55 2.15
C HIS A 51 8.90 21.27 2.90
N THR A 52 9.55 20.16 2.60
CA THR A 52 10.83 19.80 3.24
C THR A 52 11.65 18.87 2.36
N THR A 53 12.96 18.98 2.47
CA THR A 53 13.93 18.01 1.92
C THR A 53 14.64 17.24 3.02
N ASP A 54 14.24 17.44 4.27
CA ASP A 54 14.75 16.71 5.42
C ASP A 54 14.11 15.32 5.48
N LEU A 55 14.93 14.28 5.35
CA LEU A 55 14.50 12.89 5.38
C LEU A 55 13.83 12.55 6.72
N GLU A 56 14.43 12.93 7.83
CA GLU A 56 13.91 12.58 9.17
C GLU A 56 12.51 13.21 9.39
N ALA A 57 12.29 14.41 8.88
CA ALA A 57 10.99 15.04 8.93
C ALA A 57 9.91 14.31 8.10
N LEU A 58 10.30 13.60 7.03
CA LEU A 58 9.38 12.81 6.18
C LEU A 58 9.11 11.41 6.76
N LEU A 59 9.97 10.92 7.65
CA LEU A 59 9.84 9.61 8.32
C LEU A 59 8.94 9.65 9.55
N ASP A 60 8.48 10.81 9.95
CA ASP A 60 7.60 11.01 11.10
C ASP A 60 6.25 10.32 10.87
N ILE A 61 5.97 9.26 11.66
CA ILE A 61 4.76 8.44 11.54
C ILE A 61 3.47 9.17 11.94
N ASP A 62 3.59 10.31 12.63
CA ASP A 62 2.47 11.17 12.98
C ASP A 62 2.15 12.21 11.92
N THR A 63 2.72 12.06 10.74
CA THR A 63 2.42 12.87 9.56
C THR A 63 2.14 12.01 8.33
N CYS A 64 1.35 12.56 7.41
CA CYS A 64 1.22 12.02 6.06
C CYS A 64 2.29 12.68 5.18
N ALA A 65 3.25 11.93 4.69
CA ALA A 65 4.33 12.45 3.88
C ALA A 65 4.39 11.78 2.50
N VAL A 66 4.74 12.58 1.50
CA VAL A 66 5.05 12.13 0.13
C VAL A 66 6.31 12.83 -0.35
N ALA A 67 7.16 12.13 -1.10
CA ALA A 67 8.41 12.69 -1.57
C ALA A 67 8.81 12.16 -2.94
N GLN A 68 9.62 12.95 -3.63
CA GLN A 68 10.46 12.50 -4.73
C GLN A 68 11.87 12.31 -4.19
N VAL A 69 12.43 11.12 -4.37
CA VAL A 69 13.75 10.76 -3.84
C VAL A 69 14.62 10.09 -4.89
N LYS A 70 15.91 10.33 -4.81
CA LYS A 70 16.93 9.49 -5.43
C LYS A 70 17.41 8.49 -4.38
N PHE A 71 17.51 7.22 -4.75
CA PHE A 71 17.84 6.15 -3.82
C PHE A 71 18.86 5.16 -4.38
N GLU A 72 19.54 4.50 -3.45
CA GLU A 72 20.47 3.40 -3.73
C GLU A 72 20.40 2.40 -2.59
N PHE A 73 19.99 1.16 -2.88
CA PHE A 73 19.99 0.05 -1.94
C PHE A 73 21.33 -0.68 -1.95
N PRO A 74 21.70 -1.37 -0.85
CA PRO A 74 22.83 -2.28 -0.83
C PRO A 74 22.74 -3.32 -1.95
N PRO A 75 23.86 -3.74 -2.54
CA PRO A 75 23.86 -4.67 -3.69
C PRO A 75 23.23 -6.04 -3.42
N ASP A 76 23.20 -6.46 -2.16
CA ASP A 76 22.61 -7.71 -1.68
C ASP A 76 21.14 -7.60 -1.29
N THR A 77 20.51 -6.43 -1.45
CA THR A 77 19.09 -6.25 -1.17
C THR A 77 18.25 -7.05 -2.13
N ARG A 78 17.64 -8.13 -1.63
CA ARG A 78 16.86 -9.05 -2.47
C ARG A 78 15.54 -8.47 -2.96
N PHE A 79 14.88 -7.66 -2.15
CA PHE A 79 13.55 -7.09 -2.42
C PHE A 79 13.52 -5.59 -2.15
N PRO A 80 14.12 -4.75 -3.01
CA PRO A 80 14.06 -3.30 -2.86
C PRO A 80 12.61 -2.82 -2.75
N SER A 81 12.32 -1.84 -1.89
CA SER A 81 10.95 -1.42 -1.62
C SER A 81 10.47 -0.21 -2.41
N LEU A 82 11.37 0.53 -3.05
CA LEU A 82 11.00 1.74 -3.78
C LEU A 82 10.78 1.45 -5.27
N PRO A 83 9.57 1.74 -5.80
CA PRO A 83 9.24 1.51 -7.20
C PRO A 83 9.73 2.63 -8.10
N ILE A 84 9.95 2.27 -9.37
CA ILE A 84 10.07 3.19 -10.49
C ILE A 84 9.01 2.82 -11.52
N ASP A 85 8.29 3.81 -12.04
CA ASP A 85 7.41 3.61 -13.18
C ASP A 85 8.24 3.63 -14.46
N ALA A 86 8.42 2.46 -15.05
CA ALA A 86 9.12 2.28 -16.31
C ALA A 86 8.08 2.23 -17.45
N ILE A 87 8.12 3.20 -18.34
CA ILE A 87 7.11 3.49 -19.37
C ILE A 87 6.61 2.23 -20.12
N GLU A 88 7.48 1.25 -20.38
CA GLU A 88 7.12 0.04 -21.12
C GLU A 88 6.93 -1.21 -20.23
N MET A 89 7.47 -1.21 -19.03
CA MET A 89 7.49 -2.38 -18.15
C MET A 89 6.56 -2.24 -16.93
N GLY A 90 5.93 -1.08 -16.75
CA GLY A 90 5.16 -0.78 -15.55
C GLY A 90 6.05 -0.56 -14.33
N LEU A 91 5.55 -0.91 -13.15
CA LEU A 91 6.31 -0.74 -11.90
C LEU A 91 7.41 -1.78 -11.77
N ILE A 92 8.65 -1.30 -11.62
CA ILE A 92 9.83 -2.10 -11.32
C ILE A 92 10.46 -1.66 -10.00
N TYR A 93 11.21 -2.55 -9.35
CA TYR A 93 11.83 -2.32 -8.04
C TYR A 93 13.35 -2.52 -8.12
N PRO A 94 14.09 -1.58 -8.73
CA PRO A 94 15.52 -1.69 -8.91
C PRO A 94 16.30 -1.33 -7.63
N LEU A 95 17.61 -1.62 -7.62
CA LEU A 95 18.49 -1.23 -6.53
C LEU A 95 18.78 0.28 -6.50
N THR A 96 18.67 0.97 -7.63
CA THR A 96 18.98 2.41 -7.73
C THR A 96 17.97 3.12 -8.62
N GLY A 97 17.68 4.39 -8.31
CA GLY A 97 16.85 5.20 -9.18
C GLY A 97 16.23 6.42 -8.53
N THR A 98 15.15 6.91 -9.15
CA THR A 98 14.34 8.02 -8.63
C THR A 98 12.91 7.56 -8.51
N SER A 99 12.32 7.70 -7.31
CA SER A 99 10.97 7.29 -6.99
C SER A 99 10.14 8.42 -6.44
N TYR A 100 8.82 8.36 -6.68
CA TYR A 100 7.83 9.09 -5.90
C TYR A 100 7.23 8.12 -4.89
N CYS A 101 7.32 8.44 -3.61
CA CYS A 101 6.97 7.49 -2.54
C CYS A 101 6.34 8.21 -1.35
N THR A 102 5.75 7.41 -0.47
CA THR A 102 5.20 7.86 0.81
C THR A 102 6.25 7.81 1.92
N GLY A 103 5.99 8.50 3.05
CA GLY A 103 6.86 8.43 4.22
C GLY A 103 7.02 7.00 4.77
N PHE A 104 5.98 6.17 4.65
CA PHE A 104 6.06 4.75 5.06
C PHE A 104 7.00 3.93 4.18
N GLU A 105 6.94 4.13 2.85
CA GLU A 105 7.86 3.47 1.92
C GLU A 105 9.30 3.92 2.15
N LEU A 106 9.52 5.21 2.44
CA LEU A 106 10.83 5.73 2.83
C LEU A 106 11.36 5.05 4.10
N LYS A 107 10.49 4.84 5.09
CA LYS A 107 10.88 4.15 6.33
C LYS A 107 11.28 2.70 6.08
N VAL A 108 10.57 2.00 5.22
CA VAL A 108 10.92 0.63 4.82
C VAL A 108 12.27 0.63 4.09
N ALA A 109 12.47 1.54 3.14
CA ALA A 109 13.74 1.64 2.40
C ALA A 109 14.92 1.97 3.31
N GLN A 110 14.74 2.90 4.27
CA GLN A 110 15.76 3.20 5.29
C GLN A 110 16.12 1.96 6.12
N ASN A 111 15.12 1.18 6.55
CA ASN A 111 15.33 -0.05 7.31
C ASN A 111 16.05 -1.14 6.48
N GLN A 112 15.92 -1.10 5.16
CA GLN A 112 16.66 -1.96 4.22
C GLN A 112 18.09 -1.46 3.93
N GLY A 113 18.52 -0.37 4.56
CA GLY A 113 19.86 0.19 4.40
C GLY A 113 20.03 1.07 3.17
N ALA A 114 18.94 1.54 2.55
CA ALA A 114 19.04 2.41 1.40
C ALA A 114 19.65 3.78 1.74
N THR A 115 20.54 4.26 0.89
CA THR A 115 20.96 5.65 0.87
C THR A 115 19.91 6.45 0.13
N ILE A 116 19.32 7.46 0.79
CA ILE A 116 18.18 8.24 0.27
C ILE A 116 18.55 9.71 0.22
N LYS A 117 18.38 10.33 -0.96
CA LYS A 117 18.47 11.77 -1.15
C LYS A 117 17.11 12.32 -1.53
N VAL A 118 16.51 13.12 -0.66
CA VAL A 118 15.23 13.79 -0.94
C VAL A 118 15.46 14.91 -1.94
N LEU A 119 14.70 14.87 -3.04
CA LEU A 119 14.70 15.92 -4.08
C LEU A 119 13.60 16.95 -3.82
N ALA A 120 12.43 16.48 -3.42
CA ALA A 120 11.29 17.28 -3.00
C ALA A 120 10.42 16.47 -2.05
N GLY A 121 9.84 17.11 -1.05
CA GLY A 121 8.94 16.46 -0.10
C GLY A 121 7.84 17.38 0.39
N LEU A 122 6.71 16.76 0.66
CA LEU A 122 5.54 17.37 1.28
C LEU A 122 5.13 16.52 2.46
N LYS A 123 4.86 17.16 3.59
CA LYS A 123 4.23 16.50 4.73
C LYS A 123 3.03 17.29 5.23
N PHE A 124 2.07 16.58 5.77
CA PHE A 124 0.83 17.10 6.34
C PHE A 124 0.67 16.54 7.74
N ARG A 125 0.35 17.37 8.71
CA ARG A 125 -0.05 16.89 10.03
C ARG A 125 -1.41 16.20 9.92
N PHE A 126 -1.64 15.19 10.74
CA PHE A 126 -3.00 14.66 10.87
C PHE A 126 -3.89 15.61 11.66
N ARG A 127 -5.14 15.68 11.27
CA ARG A 127 -6.15 16.45 12.01
C ARG A 127 -6.33 15.89 13.40
N THR A 128 -6.42 16.76 14.40
CA THR A 128 -6.63 16.40 15.81
C THR A 128 -8.10 16.41 16.20
N ASP A 129 -8.93 17.14 15.43
CA ASP A 129 -10.38 17.27 15.67
C ASP A 129 -11.17 16.03 15.28
N ASN A 130 -10.55 15.09 14.61
CA ASN A 130 -11.18 13.88 14.13
C ASN A 130 -10.31 12.65 14.43
N GLU A 131 -10.36 12.18 15.67
CA GLU A 131 -9.74 10.91 16.05
C GLU A 131 -10.36 9.73 15.28
N ARG A 132 -11.55 9.93 14.70
CA ARG A 132 -12.19 8.95 13.85
C ARG A 132 -11.46 8.82 12.53
N ARG A 133 -11.07 7.61 12.24
CA ARG A 133 -10.57 7.22 10.93
C ARG A 133 -11.73 7.29 9.94
N PRO A 134 -11.64 8.09 8.86
CA PRO A 134 -12.81 8.44 8.06
C PRO A 134 -13.51 7.26 7.39
N LEU A 135 -12.78 6.16 7.15
CA LEU A 135 -13.29 4.99 6.44
C LEU A 135 -13.67 3.81 7.33
N VAL A 136 -13.46 3.91 8.64
CA VAL A 136 -13.70 2.80 9.58
C VAL A 136 -15.14 2.31 9.55
N ASP A 137 -16.11 3.21 9.63
CA ASP A 137 -17.54 2.85 9.68
C ASP A 137 -17.97 2.17 8.36
N PHE A 138 -17.49 2.68 7.22
CA PHE A 138 -17.73 2.07 5.90
C PHE A 138 -17.16 0.66 5.82
N ILE A 139 -15.89 0.48 6.20
CA ILE A 139 -15.21 -0.83 6.14
C ILE A 139 -15.87 -1.83 7.10
N GLN A 140 -16.28 -1.39 8.29
CA GLN A 140 -17.00 -2.24 9.23
C GLN A 140 -18.35 -2.69 8.67
N ALA A 141 -19.13 -1.77 8.07
CA ALA A 141 -20.40 -2.12 7.45
C ALA A 141 -20.25 -3.14 6.33
N VAL A 142 -19.25 -2.96 5.45
CA VAL A 142 -18.93 -3.90 4.38
C VAL A 142 -18.54 -5.28 4.93
N ASN A 143 -17.67 -5.33 5.94
CA ASN A 143 -17.21 -6.59 6.54
C ASN A 143 -18.33 -7.33 7.26
N ILE A 144 -19.20 -6.62 8.01
CA ILE A 144 -20.36 -7.22 8.69
C ILE A 144 -21.33 -7.77 7.66
N GLY A 145 -21.70 -6.99 6.63
CA GLY A 145 -22.61 -7.42 5.59
C GLY A 145 -22.08 -8.64 4.83
N ARG A 146 -20.78 -8.66 4.55
CA ARG A 146 -20.12 -9.83 3.92
C ARG A 146 -20.17 -11.07 4.81
N ALA A 147 -19.89 -10.93 6.10
CA ALA A 147 -19.93 -12.04 7.06
C ALA A 147 -21.34 -12.61 7.20
N GLN A 148 -22.35 -11.75 7.33
CA GLN A 148 -23.76 -12.18 7.40
C GLN A 148 -24.20 -12.90 6.13
N SER A 149 -23.86 -12.37 4.95
CA SER A 149 -24.20 -12.99 3.67
C SER A 149 -23.60 -14.39 3.49
N ARG A 150 -22.45 -14.67 4.11
CA ARG A 150 -21.83 -16.00 4.13
C ARG A 150 -22.57 -16.95 5.06
N LEU A 151 -23.03 -16.48 6.21
CA LEU A 151 -23.80 -17.30 7.16
C LEU A 151 -25.18 -17.69 6.61
N ASP A 152 -25.83 -16.78 5.88
CA ASP A 152 -27.15 -16.99 5.29
C ASP A 152 -27.12 -17.87 4.03
N SER A 153 -25.96 -18.03 3.42
CA SER A 153 -25.78 -18.80 2.19
C SER A 153 -25.38 -20.24 2.46
N LYS A 154 -26.15 -21.18 1.91
CA LYS A 154 -25.78 -22.61 1.88
C LYS A 154 -24.68 -22.90 0.85
N THR A 155 -24.33 -21.95 0.02
CA THR A 155 -23.29 -22.04 -1.02
C THR A 155 -22.19 -21.01 -0.77
N HIS A 156 -20.95 -21.33 -1.10
CA HIS A 156 -19.75 -20.54 -0.77
C HIS A 156 -19.69 -19.12 -1.38
N SER A 157 -20.62 -18.73 -2.25
CA SER A 157 -20.67 -17.39 -2.81
C SER A 157 -22.13 -16.99 -3.12
N SER A 158 -22.70 -16.12 -2.28
CA SER A 158 -23.95 -15.46 -2.63
C SER A 158 -23.70 -14.20 -3.47
N PRO A 159 -24.64 -13.80 -4.35
CA PRO A 159 -24.53 -12.52 -5.07
C PRO A 159 -24.32 -11.33 -4.12
N LEU A 160 -24.91 -11.38 -2.94
CA LEU A 160 -24.79 -10.33 -1.94
C LEU A 160 -23.39 -10.30 -1.31
N GLU A 161 -22.76 -11.46 -1.04
CA GLU A 161 -21.37 -11.52 -0.58
C GLU A 161 -20.40 -10.93 -1.63
N LEU A 162 -20.64 -11.26 -2.91
CA LEU A 162 -19.86 -10.70 -4.01
C LEU A 162 -20.01 -9.18 -4.09
N LEU A 163 -21.25 -8.67 -3.93
CA LEU A 163 -21.51 -7.24 -3.91
C LEU A 163 -20.71 -6.53 -2.80
N TYR A 164 -20.74 -7.05 -1.57
CA TYR A 164 -19.96 -6.48 -0.47
C TYR A 164 -18.45 -6.55 -0.73
N LYS A 165 -17.96 -7.64 -1.31
CA LYS A 165 -16.55 -7.77 -1.72
C LYS A 165 -16.17 -6.68 -2.72
N GLU A 166 -16.98 -6.48 -3.75
CA GLU A 166 -16.75 -5.46 -4.77
C GLU A 166 -16.87 -4.04 -4.21
N CYS A 167 -17.80 -3.78 -3.30
CA CYS A 167 -17.88 -2.49 -2.60
C CYS A 167 -16.60 -2.16 -1.82
N GLY A 168 -16.03 -3.13 -1.11
CA GLY A 168 -14.77 -2.96 -0.38
C GLY A 168 -13.58 -2.70 -1.32
N ASN A 169 -13.48 -3.47 -2.41
CA ASN A 169 -12.39 -3.36 -3.37
C ASN A 169 -12.48 -2.08 -4.21
N SER A 170 -13.67 -1.72 -4.68
CA SER A 170 -13.89 -0.52 -5.48
C SER A 170 -13.67 0.77 -4.68
N GLY A 171 -13.89 0.74 -3.36
CA GLY A 171 -13.57 1.85 -2.48
C GLY A 171 -12.09 2.26 -2.60
N TYR A 172 -11.17 1.31 -2.52
CA TYR A 172 -9.75 1.55 -2.73
C TYR A 172 -9.45 2.08 -4.15
N GLY A 173 -9.98 1.43 -5.18
CA GLY A 173 -9.78 1.85 -6.56
C GLY A 173 -10.28 3.27 -6.85
N LYS A 174 -11.38 3.69 -6.22
CA LYS A 174 -11.94 5.06 -6.40
C LYS A 174 -11.12 6.14 -5.70
N ILE A 175 -10.57 5.89 -4.54
CA ILE A 175 -9.68 6.84 -3.84
C ILE A 175 -8.44 7.14 -4.69
N ALA A 176 -8.01 6.19 -5.50
CA ALA A 176 -6.86 6.30 -6.38
C ALA A 176 -7.15 6.96 -7.73
N GLN A 177 -8.42 7.08 -8.12
CA GLN A 177 -8.85 7.75 -9.34
C GLN A 177 -9.10 9.24 -9.04
N ALA A 178 -8.05 10.04 -9.04
CA ALA A 178 -8.13 11.49 -8.98
C ALA A 178 -7.93 12.10 -10.37
#